data_982877949aa3eb2ca0bb5eeeddb87be8
#
_entry.id   982877949aa3eb2ca0bb5eeeddb87be8
#
_cell.length_a   1.000
_cell.length_b   1.000
_cell.length_c   1.000
_cell.angle_alpha   90.00
_cell.angle_beta   90.00
_cell.angle_gamma   90.00
#
_symmetry.space_group_name_H-M   'P 1'
#
loop_
_entity.id
_entity.type
_entity.pdbx_description
1 polymer ?
#
loop_
_entity_poly.entity_id
_entity_poly.type
_entity_poly.pdbx_seq_one_letter_code
_entity_poly.pdbx_strand_id
1 'polypeptide(L)'
;YEGDAHYIVPRITEPGYMDIILDICRKEKITGVLSLIDSELSLIALHKNEFEALGTTVIGSSYELCERTLNKWALYQWMCEHGYACAKSYIDLEAFYQALEAGEVQYPVFVKPMKGSASLHIAKAEDKETVELLYHHGEQMMIQEFMDGQEIGVDCYIDMISGEVVSIFTKKKLVMRAGETDKAVSFADDRLFELIERFVKESGFRGQIDIDVFEKDGIYYISEVNPRFGGGYPHAYA
;
A
#
# COMPACT_ATOMS: atom_id res chain seq x y z
N TYR A 1 -12.81 1.63 -23.87
CA TYR A 1 -12.27 2.74 -23.06
C TYR A 1 -13.35 3.81 -22.99
N GLU A 2 -13.73 4.23 -21.78
CA GLU A 2 -14.88 5.14 -21.53
C GLU A 2 -14.43 6.57 -21.22
N GLY A 3 -13.13 6.88 -21.41
CA GLY A 3 -12.61 8.24 -21.20
C GLY A 3 -12.90 9.17 -22.38
N ASP A 4 -13.13 10.45 -22.09
CA ASP A 4 -13.35 11.49 -23.10
C ASP A 4 -12.14 11.73 -23.99
N ALA A 5 -10.94 11.55 -23.44
CA ALA A 5 -9.67 11.62 -24.14
C ALA A 5 -8.64 10.68 -23.52
N HIS A 6 -7.64 10.28 -24.32
CA HIS A 6 -6.49 9.51 -23.85
C HIS A 6 -5.20 10.04 -24.48
N TYR A 7 -4.11 9.94 -23.72
CA TYR A 7 -2.80 10.42 -24.10
C TYR A 7 -1.75 9.34 -23.93
N ILE A 8 -0.83 9.25 -24.89
CA ILE A 8 0.36 8.42 -24.74
C ILE A 8 1.43 9.31 -24.13
N VAL A 9 1.94 8.89 -22.98
CA VAL A 9 2.97 9.60 -22.23
C VAL A 9 4.22 8.73 -22.09
N PRO A 10 5.41 9.31 -21.82
CA PRO A 10 6.61 8.55 -21.51
C PRO A 10 6.41 7.68 -20.26
N ARG A 11 7.39 6.83 -19.96
CA ARG A 11 7.39 6.11 -18.69
C ARG A 11 7.63 7.07 -17.53
N ILE A 12 7.08 6.76 -16.36
CA ILE A 12 7.20 7.56 -15.12
C ILE A 12 8.67 7.91 -14.79
N THR A 13 9.59 7.02 -15.14
CA THR A 13 11.04 7.19 -14.90
C THR A 13 11.76 7.98 -15.97
N GLU A 14 11.10 8.36 -17.07
CA GLU A 14 11.73 9.10 -18.16
C GLU A 14 11.71 10.61 -17.90
N PRO A 15 12.76 11.33 -18.29
CA PRO A 15 12.80 12.78 -18.19
C PRO A 15 11.63 13.45 -18.93
N GLY A 16 11.04 14.49 -18.32
CA GLY A 16 9.94 15.24 -18.92
C GLY A 16 8.56 14.60 -18.73
N TYR A 17 8.45 13.43 -18.05
CA TYR A 17 7.16 12.82 -17.77
C TYR A 17 6.21 13.80 -17.10
N MET A 18 6.62 14.44 -16.01
CA MET A 18 5.78 15.34 -15.24
C MET A 18 5.41 16.60 -16.02
N ASP A 19 6.33 17.15 -16.82
CA ASP A 19 6.04 18.30 -17.67
C ASP A 19 4.89 18.01 -18.65
N ILE A 20 4.88 16.80 -19.22
CA ILE A 20 3.81 16.37 -20.14
C ILE A 20 2.48 16.22 -19.39
N ILE A 21 2.47 15.63 -18.18
CA ILE A 21 1.25 15.52 -17.37
C ILE A 21 0.69 16.90 -17.01
N LEU A 22 1.55 17.84 -16.60
CA LEU A 22 1.15 19.23 -16.32
C LEU A 22 0.62 19.94 -17.57
N ASP A 23 1.24 19.72 -18.73
CA ASP A 23 0.78 20.28 -19.99
C ASP A 23 -0.60 19.72 -20.42
N ILE A 24 -0.83 18.43 -20.22
CA ILE A 24 -2.15 17.82 -20.43
C ILE A 24 -3.18 18.46 -19.50
N CYS A 25 -2.87 18.59 -18.21
CA CYS A 25 -3.77 19.22 -17.23
C CYS A 25 -4.12 20.67 -17.63
N ARG A 26 -3.15 21.43 -18.10
CA ARG A 26 -3.35 22.81 -18.57
C ARG A 26 -4.22 22.86 -19.83
N LYS A 27 -3.91 22.01 -20.81
CA LYS A 27 -4.60 21.97 -22.12
C LYS A 27 -6.04 21.56 -21.98
N GLU A 28 -6.30 20.52 -21.20
CA GLU A 28 -7.64 19.94 -21.01
C GLU A 28 -8.41 20.59 -19.86
N LYS A 29 -7.81 21.57 -19.16
CA LYS A 29 -8.41 22.26 -17.99
C LYS A 29 -8.86 21.28 -16.91
N ILE A 30 -7.98 20.33 -16.59
CA ILE A 30 -8.24 19.30 -15.58
C ILE A 30 -8.37 19.96 -14.21
N THR A 31 -9.43 19.64 -13.48
CA THR A 31 -9.69 20.18 -12.14
C THR A 31 -9.24 19.24 -11.03
N GLY A 32 -9.05 17.96 -11.30
CA GLY A 32 -8.53 16.98 -10.35
C GLY A 32 -7.68 15.92 -11.03
N VAL A 33 -6.58 15.54 -10.39
CA VAL A 33 -5.68 14.47 -10.85
C VAL A 33 -5.53 13.42 -9.75
N LEU A 34 -5.60 12.16 -10.12
CA LEU A 34 -5.32 11.02 -9.25
C LEU A 34 -4.53 9.97 -10.03
N SER A 35 -3.72 9.19 -9.33
CA SER A 35 -3.02 8.04 -9.91
C SER A 35 -3.53 6.73 -9.32
N LEU A 36 -3.39 5.66 -10.11
CA LEU A 36 -3.61 4.28 -9.69
C LEU A 36 -2.28 3.50 -9.61
N ILE A 37 -1.15 4.19 -9.76
CA ILE A 37 0.20 3.59 -9.79
C ILE A 37 1.00 4.11 -8.60
N ASP A 38 1.45 3.22 -7.73
CA ASP A 38 2.08 3.57 -6.45
C ASP A 38 3.30 4.48 -6.61
N SER A 39 4.17 4.23 -7.58
CA SER A 39 5.34 5.08 -7.84
C SER A 39 4.98 6.46 -8.41
N GLU A 40 3.86 6.58 -9.12
CA GLU A 40 3.38 7.85 -9.65
C GLU A 40 2.72 8.71 -8.58
N LEU A 41 2.09 8.09 -7.56
CA LEU A 41 1.47 8.80 -6.44
C LEU A 41 2.48 9.72 -5.75
N SER A 42 3.66 9.20 -5.42
CA SER A 42 4.74 10.00 -4.83
C SER A 42 5.16 11.15 -5.74
N LEU A 43 5.28 10.89 -7.03
CA LEU A 43 5.71 11.90 -8.01
C LEU A 43 4.67 13.01 -8.16
N ILE A 44 3.38 12.67 -8.29
CA ILE A 44 2.29 13.66 -8.36
C ILE A 44 2.20 14.46 -7.06
N ALA A 45 2.30 13.80 -5.91
CA ALA A 45 2.27 14.47 -4.60
C ALA A 45 3.47 15.43 -4.42
N LEU A 46 4.65 15.09 -4.92
CA LEU A 46 5.83 15.96 -4.92
C LEU A 46 5.61 17.25 -5.72
N HIS A 47 4.90 17.15 -6.85
CA HIS A 47 4.60 18.27 -7.74
C HIS A 47 3.25 18.96 -7.44
N LYS A 48 2.67 18.71 -6.27
CA LYS A 48 1.34 19.22 -5.87
C LYS A 48 1.17 20.72 -6.13
N ASN A 49 2.14 21.54 -5.75
CA ASN A 49 2.08 22.99 -5.91
C ASN A 49 1.98 23.41 -7.37
N GLU A 50 2.60 22.67 -8.30
CA GLU A 50 2.56 22.95 -9.73
C GLU A 50 1.17 22.64 -10.30
N PHE A 51 0.54 21.53 -9.87
CA PHE A 51 -0.85 21.24 -10.22
C PHE A 51 -1.81 22.28 -9.67
N GLU A 52 -1.68 22.66 -8.41
CA GLU A 52 -2.52 23.69 -7.77
C GLU A 52 -2.42 25.04 -8.48
N ALA A 53 -1.22 25.42 -8.94
CA ALA A 53 -1.00 26.63 -9.75
C ALA A 53 -1.76 26.61 -11.09
N LEU A 54 -2.10 25.43 -11.61
CA LEU A 54 -2.96 25.24 -12.79
C LEU A 54 -4.46 25.19 -12.48
N GLY A 55 -4.83 25.20 -11.19
CA GLY A 55 -6.21 24.97 -10.75
C GLY A 55 -6.59 23.47 -10.70
N THR A 56 -5.59 22.58 -10.73
CA THR A 56 -5.79 21.13 -10.66
C THR A 56 -5.53 20.65 -9.23
N THR A 57 -6.52 20.04 -8.58
CA THR A 57 -6.37 19.44 -7.25
C THR A 57 -5.72 18.07 -7.36
N VAL A 58 -4.63 17.84 -6.63
CA VAL A 58 -4.06 16.49 -6.45
C VAL A 58 -4.92 15.71 -5.46
N ILE A 59 -5.56 14.64 -5.93
CA ILE A 59 -6.44 13.78 -5.13
C ILE A 59 -5.63 12.61 -4.59
N GLY A 60 -5.30 12.66 -3.31
CA GLY A 60 -4.49 11.63 -2.65
C GLY A 60 -3.76 12.15 -1.42
N SER A 61 -2.93 11.30 -0.87
CA SER A 61 -2.15 11.57 0.35
C SER A 61 -0.91 12.42 0.07
N SER A 62 -0.23 12.87 1.13
CA SER A 62 1.00 13.65 1.01
C SER A 62 2.16 12.84 0.43
N TYR A 63 3.18 13.53 -0.07
CA TYR A 63 4.42 12.90 -0.58
C TYR A 63 5.05 11.98 0.48
N GLU A 64 5.15 12.44 1.71
CA GLU A 64 5.76 11.69 2.82
C GLU A 64 4.97 10.40 3.12
N LEU A 65 3.64 10.43 3.02
CA LEU A 65 2.81 9.25 3.21
C LEU A 65 2.93 8.27 2.04
N CYS A 66 2.94 8.76 0.81
CA CYS A 66 3.15 7.93 -0.37
C CYS A 66 4.53 7.22 -0.31
N GLU A 67 5.60 7.94 0.05
CA GLU A 67 6.93 7.34 0.22
C GLU A 67 6.99 6.33 1.38
N ARG A 68 6.31 6.63 2.49
CA ARG A 68 6.25 5.71 3.64
C ARG A 68 5.56 4.40 3.27
N THR A 69 4.44 4.45 2.56
CA THR A 69 3.71 3.23 2.15
C THR A 69 4.44 2.46 1.05
N LEU A 70 5.12 3.15 0.15
CA LEU A 70 5.95 2.53 -0.89
C LEU A 70 7.16 1.78 -0.29
N ASN A 71 7.65 2.24 0.87
CA ASN A 71 8.74 1.60 1.62
C ASN A 71 8.15 0.77 2.78
N LYS A 72 8.03 -0.55 2.57
CA LYS A 72 7.45 -1.50 3.53
C LYS A 72 8.14 -1.50 4.89
N TRP A 73 9.46 -1.27 4.92
CA TRP A 73 10.21 -1.15 6.17
C TRP A 73 9.84 0.13 6.93
N ALA A 74 9.76 1.26 6.25
CA ALA A 74 9.36 2.52 6.87
C ALA A 74 7.93 2.47 7.42
N LEU A 75 7.01 1.83 6.70
CA LEU A 75 5.64 1.60 7.17
C LEU A 75 5.63 0.69 8.41
N TYR A 76 6.38 -0.41 8.39
CA TYR A 76 6.53 -1.32 9.54
C TYR A 76 7.05 -0.59 10.78
N GLN A 77 8.13 0.20 10.65
CA GLN A 77 8.69 0.97 11.76
C GLN A 77 7.64 1.92 12.35
N TRP A 78 6.95 2.67 11.49
CA TRP A 78 5.91 3.59 11.92
C TRP A 78 4.78 2.87 12.66
N MET A 79 4.32 1.72 12.16
CA MET A 79 3.29 0.91 12.81
C MET A 79 3.74 0.43 14.19
N CYS A 80 4.98 -0.05 14.33
CA CYS A 80 5.53 -0.47 15.63
C CYS A 80 5.58 0.70 16.62
N GLU A 81 6.08 1.87 16.19
CA GLU A 81 6.18 3.07 17.02
C GLU A 81 4.82 3.56 17.53
N HIS A 82 3.74 3.33 16.76
CA HIS A 82 2.37 3.74 17.10
C HIS A 82 1.53 2.61 17.70
N GLY A 83 2.14 1.44 17.97
CA GLY A 83 1.48 0.32 18.64
C GLY A 83 0.44 -0.42 17.79
N TYR A 84 0.59 -0.42 16.48
CA TYR A 84 -0.24 -1.22 15.58
C TYR A 84 0.33 -2.64 15.45
N ALA A 85 -0.55 -3.63 15.50
CA ALA A 85 -0.16 -5.01 15.19
C ALA A 85 0.15 -5.13 13.69
N CYS A 86 1.33 -5.68 13.39
CA CYS A 86 1.82 -5.94 12.04
C CYS A 86 2.76 -7.14 12.03
N ALA A 87 2.96 -7.76 10.88
CA ALA A 87 3.86 -8.89 10.74
C ALA A 87 5.31 -8.49 11.09
N LYS A 88 5.98 -9.26 11.94
CA LYS A 88 7.37 -9.00 12.33
C LYS A 88 8.27 -8.95 11.12
N SER A 89 9.10 -7.93 11.04
CA SER A 89 9.92 -7.66 9.87
C SER A 89 11.36 -7.33 10.26
N TYR A 90 12.30 -7.73 9.41
CA TYR A 90 13.74 -7.60 9.64
C TYR A 90 14.44 -7.18 8.36
N ILE A 91 15.44 -6.30 8.47
CA ILE A 91 16.33 -5.89 7.37
C ILE A 91 17.78 -6.33 7.62
N ASP A 92 18.00 -7.08 8.68
CA ASP A 92 19.29 -7.61 9.08
C ASP A 92 19.14 -9.10 9.39
N LEU A 93 20.03 -9.93 8.81
CA LEU A 93 20.01 -11.39 8.99
C LEU A 93 20.31 -11.80 10.44
N GLU A 94 21.20 -11.09 11.12
CA GLU A 94 21.57 -11.42 12.49
C GLU A 94 20.39 -11.19 13.43
N ALA A 95 19.71 -10.04 13.32
CA ALA A 95 18.50 -9.73 14.08
C ALA A 95 17.37 -10.73 13.80
N PHE A 96 17.21 -11.15 12.53
CA PHE A 96 16.24 -12.18 12.17
C PHE A 96 16.55 -13.53 12.83
N TYR A 97 17.82 -13.99 12.80
CA TYR A 97 18.19 -15.27 13.41
C TYR A 97 18.11 -15.25 14.93
N GLN A 98 18.42 -14.13 15.58
CA GLN A 98 18.20 -13.97 17.02
C GLN A 98 16.71 -14.10 17.38
N ALA A 99 15.82 -13.48 16.61
CA ALA A 99 14.37 -13.60 16.79
C ALA A 99 13.86 -15.04 16.53
N LEU A 100 14.45 -15.73 15.57
CA LEU A 100 14.14 -17.12 15.27
C LEU A 100 14.55 -18.06 16.43
N GLU A 101 15.75 -17.88 16.98
CA GLU A 101 16.23 -18.62 18.15
C GLU A 101 15.43 -18.32 19.41
N ALA A 102 14.94 -17.08 19.57
CA ALA A 102 14.06 -16.68 20.67
C ALA A 102 12.61 -17.19 20.50
N GLY A 103 12.28 -17.82 19.36
CA GLY A 103 10.92 -18.28 19.06
C GLY A 103 9.93 -17.16 18.78
N GLU A 104 10.42 -15.96 18.48
CA GLU A 104 9.57 -14.80 18.16
C GLU A 104 9.02 -14.82 16.73
N VAL A 105 9.73 -15.49 15.84
CA VAL A 105 9.34 -15.75 14.45
C VAL A 105 9.68 -17.21 14.11
N GLN A 106 9.02 -17.78 13.14
CA GLN A 106 9.27 -19.15 12.69
C GLN A 106 9.15 -19.24 11.17
N TYR A 107 9.75 -20.27 10.60
CA TYR A 107 9.52 -20.60 9.20
C TYR A 107 8.08 -21.10 8.98
N PRO A 108 7.51 -20.85 7.78
CA PRO A 108 8.08 -20.08 6.68
C PRO A 108 8.08 -18.57 6.92
N VAL A 109 8.92 -17.85 6.18
CA VAL A 109 8.93 -16.39 6.14
C VAL A 109 8.85 -15.90 4.69
N PHE A 110 8.51 -14.63 4.48
CA PHE A 110 8.68 -13.98 3.19
C PHE A 110 10.01 -13.23 3.11
N VAL A 111 10.67 -13.31 1.97
CA VAL A 111 11.79 -12.45 1.60
C VAL A 111 11.37 -11.61 0.41
N LYS A 112 11.44 -10.29 0.55
CA LYS A 112 10.91 -9.34 -0.45
C LYS A 112 11.69 -8.02 -0.44
N PRO A 113 11.67 -7.24 -1.54
CA PRO A 113 12.24 -5.89 -1.55
C PRO A 113 11.54 -4.97 -0.55
N MET A 114 12.29 -4.09 0.11
CA MET A 114 11.73 -3.05 0.99
C MET A 114 10.86 -2.05 0.21
N LYS A 115 11.23 -1.71 -1.03
CA LYS A 115 10.45 -0.83 -1.91
C LYS A 115 9.89 -1.60 -3.09
N GLY A 116 8.68 -1.25 -3.50
CA GLY A 116 8.01 -1.81 -4.67
C GLY A 116 6.56 -2.22 -4.40
N SER A 117 5.84 -2.46 -5.49
CA SER A 117 4.42 -2.85 -5.52
C SER A 117 4.22 -4.09 -6.40
N ALA A 118 2.97 -4.53 -6.54
CA ALA A 118 2.56 -5.63 -7.41
C ALA A 118 3.20 -6.99 -7.10
N SER A 119 3.56 -7.26 -5.84
CA SER A 119 4.13 -8.55 -5.40
C SER A 119 5.38 -9.03 -6.18
N LEU A 120 6.10 -8.11 -6.82
CA LEU A 120 7.29 -8.45 -7.58
C LEU A 120 8.43 -8.87 -6.64
N HIS A 121 9.12 -9.97 -6.98
CA HIS A 121 10.25 -10.52 -6.24
C HIS A 121 9.95 -10.88 -4.77
N ILE A 122 8.70 -11.21 -4.45
CA ILE A 122 8.32 -11.78 -3.15
C ILE A 122 8.46 -13.30 -3.25
N ALA A 123 9.22 -13.89 -2.34
CA ALA A 123 9.37 -15.33 -2.27
C ALA A 123 9.20 -15.84 -0.83
N LYS A 124 8.53 -17.00 -0.70
CA LYS A 124 8.40 -17.72 0.55
C LYS A 124 9.64 -18.58 0.79
N ALA A 125 10.23 -18.46 1.96
CA ALA A 125 11.41 -19.23 2.38
C ALA A 125 11.02 -20.16 3.53
N GLU A 126 11.32 -21.44 3.37
CA GLU A 126 10.98 -22.51 4.33
C GLU A 126 12.16 -22.85 5.28
N ASP A 127 13.36 -22.33 4.97
CA ASP A 127 14.58 -22.63 5.67
C ASP A 127 15.64 -21.52 5.55
N LYS A 128 16.72 -21.68 6.30
CA LYS A 128 17.84 -20.75 6.35
C LYS A 128 18.53 -20.55 5.00
N GLU A 129 18.78 -21.63 4.27
CA GLU A 129 19.49 -21.56 2.98
C GLU A 129 18.71 -20.75 1.96
N THR A 130 17.40 -20.94 1.92
CA THR A 130 16.50 -20.17 1.04
C THR A 130 16.45 -18.70 1.43
N VAL A 131 16.41 -18.37 2.73
CA VAL A 131 16.46 -16.98 3.20
C VAL A 131 17.74 -16.30 2.76
N GLU A 132 18.91 -16.93 3.02
CA GLU A 132 20.22 -16.37 2.65
C GLU A 132 20.35 -16.18 1.14
N LEU A 133 19.92 -17.17 0.36
CA LEU A 133 19.92 -17.07 -1.10
C LEU A 133 19.12 -15.87 -1.59
N LEU A 134 17.88 -15.75 -1.17
CA LEU A 134 16.97 -14.68 -1.61
C LEU A 134 17.43 -13.30 -1.12
N TYR A 135 17.89 -13.22 0.11
CA TYR A 135 18.34 -11.97 0.72
C TYR A 135 19.61 -11.41 0.03
N HIS A 136 20.57 -12.26 -0.31
CA HIS A 136 21.83 -11.83 -0.95
C HIS A 136 21.71 -11.59 -2.46
N HIS A 137 20.70 -12.17 -3.12
CA HIS A 137 20.49 -11.97 -4.57
C HIS A 137 19.59 -10.78 -4.91
N GLY A 138 18.93 -10.17 -3.91
CA GLY A 138 18.09 -9.00 -4.07
C GLY A 138 18.74 -7.72 -3.58
N GLU A 139 18.27 -6.58 -4.06
CA GLU A 139 18.65 -5.27 -3.56
C GLU A 139 17.68 -4.81 -2.48
N GLN A 140 18.22 -4.32 -1.35
CA GLN A 140 17.40 -3.78 -0.25
C GLN A 140 16.26 -4.72 0.17
N MET A 141 16.61 -5.98 0.47
CA MET A 141 15.65 -6.99 0.88
C MET A 141 15.26 -6.86 2.34
N MET A 142 14.06 -7.30 2.67
CA MET A 142 13.57 -7.52 4.04
C MET A 142 13.01 -8.92 4.18
N ILE A 143 13.05 -9.42 5.41
CA ILE A 143 12.47 -10.70 5.82
C ILE A 143 11.23 -10.37 6.65
N GLN A 144 10.11 -11.00 6.37
CA GLN A 144 8.86 -10.76 7.08
C GLN A 144 8.20 -12.07 7.49
N GLU A 145 7.66 -12.09 8.70
CA GLU A 145 6.83 -13.18 9.21
C GLU A 145 5.73 -13.55 8.21
N PHE A 146 5.55 -14.85 7.99
CA PHE A 146 4.44 -15.35 7.19
C PHE A 146 3.16 -15.32 8.01
N MET A 147 2.19 -14.55 7.57
CA MET A 147 0.87 -14.48 8.19
C MET A 147 -0.06 -15.54 7.57
N ASP A 148 -0.50 -16.50 8.38
CA ASP A 148 -1.38 -17.61 8.00
C ASP A 148 -2.86 -17.36 8.37
N GLY A 149 -3.23 -16.11 8.65
CA GLY A 149 -4.58 -15.68 9.00
C GLY A 149 -5.50 -15.46 7.79
N GLN A 150 -6.75 -15.07 8.07
CA GLN A 150 -7.69 -14.64 7.04
C GLN A 150 -7.27 -13.29 6.48
N GLU A 151 -6.95 -13.24 5.21
CA GLU A 151 -6.64 -11.99 4.51
C GLU A 151 -7.93 -11.19 4.25
N ILE A 152 -7.88 -9.90 4.57
CA ILE A 152 -8.98 -8.94 4.47
C ILE A 152 -8.49 -7.74 3.66
N GLY A 153 -9.27 -7.34 2.66
CA GLY A 153 -9.12 -6.06 1.99
C GLY A 153 -10.02 -5.01 2.63
N VAL A 154 -9.48 -3.83 2.84
CA VAL A 154 -10.22 -2.67 3.35
C VAL A 154 -10.08 -1.52 2.38
N ASP A 155 -11.18 -1.10 1.79
CA ASP A 155 -11.25 0.10 0.97
C ASP A 155 -11.78 1.25 1.85
N CYS A 156 -11.00 2.31 2.01
CA CYS A 156 -11.35 3.44 2.87
C CYS A 156 -11.26 4.74 2.10
N TYR A 157 -12.32 5.56 2.17
CA TYR A 157 -12.31 6.90 1.62
C TYR A 157 -12.27 7.96 2.72
N ILE A 158 -11.29 8.83 2.62
CA ILE A 158 -11.03 9.93 3.55
C ILE A 158 -11.28 11.25 2.82
N ASP A 159 -12.10 12.12 3.40
CA ASP A 159 -12.38 13.42 2.82
C ASP A 159 -11.10 14.25 2.66
N MET A 160 -10.93 14.82 1.46
CA MET A 160 -9.73 15.57 1.09
C MET A 160 -9.55 16.87 1.90
N ILE A 161 -10.63 17.44 2.42
CA ILE A 161 -10.65 18.74 3.12
C ILE A 161 -10.60 18.51 4.63
N SER A 162 -11.58 17.81 5.18
CA SER A 162 -11.72 17.60 6.63
C SER A 162 -10.76 16.56 7.18
N GLY A 163 -10.42 15.55 6.38
CA GLY A 163 -9.67 14.37 6.84
C GLY A 163 -10.50 13.36 7.60
N GLU A 164 -11.82 13.53 7.60
CA GLU A 164 -12.74 12.56 8.22
C GLU A 164 -12.88 11.33 7.34
N VAL A 165 -13.01 10.17 7.96
CA VAL A 165 -13.33 8.93 7.27
C VAL A 165 -14.79 8.97 6.84
N VAL A 166 -15.02 8.89 5.53
CA VAL A 166 -16.36 8.96 4.94
C VAL A 166 -16.95 7.58 4.77
N SER A 167 -16.13 6.61 4.36
CA SER A 167 -16.59 5.24 4.19
C SER A 167 -15.46 4.24 4.42
N ILE A 168 -15.82 3.09 4.99
CA ILE A 168 -14.97 1.90 5.11
C ILE A 168 -15.76 0.73 4.53
N PHE A 169 -15.17 0.03 3.59
CA PHE A 169 -15.69 -1.22 3.05
C PHE A 169 -14.70 -2.34 3.32
N THR A 170 -15.18 -3.45 3.88
CA THR A 170 -14.34 -4.60 4.25
C THR A 170 -14.78 -5.86 3.54
N LYS A 171 -13.81 -6.63 3.06
CA LYS A 171 -14.02 -7.89 2.33
C LYS A 171 -13.00 -8.94 2.75
N LYS A 172 -13.47 -10.15 3.09
CA LYS A 172 -12.61 -11.33 3.24
C LYS A 172 -12.20 -11.80 1.86
N LYS A 173 -10.90 -11.87 1.60
CA LYS A 173 -10.37 -12.40 0.34
C LYS A 173 -10.46 -13.93 0.35
N LEU A 174 -11.22 -14.51 -0.57
CA LEU A 174 -11.44 -15.96 -0.67
C LEU A 174 -10.54 -16.60 -1.72
N VAL A 175 -10.34 -15.93 -2.84
CA VAL A 175 -9.51 -16.42 -3.94
C VAL A 175 -8.68 -15.25 -4.48
N MET A 176 -7.38 -15.48 -4.53
CA MET A 176 -6.44 -14.56 -5.17
C MET A 176 -6.06 -15.10 -6.56
N ARG A 177 -5.94 -14.19 -7.54
CA ARG A 177 -5.48 -14.51 -8.89
C ARG A 177 -4.53 -13.42 -9.38
N ALA A 178 -3.33 -13.80 -9.77
CA ALA A 178 -2.30 -12.88 -10.27
C ALA A 178 -2.03 -11.67 -9.34
N GLY A 179 -2.06 -11.89 -8.01
CA GLY A 179 -1.81 -10.85 -7.02
C GLY A 179 -3.03 -9.97 -6.67
N GLU A 180 -4.20 -10.21 -7.29
CA GLU A 180 -5.42 -9.46 -7.03
C GLU A 180 -6.55 -10.34 -6.49
N THR A 181 -7.52 -9.72 -5.84
CA THR A 181 -8.69 -10.42 -5.29
C THR A 181 -9.65 -10.81 -6.41
N ASP A 182 -9.77 -12.12 -6.70
CA ASP A 182 -10.71 -12.68 -7.67
C ASP A 182 -12.10 -12.91 -7.05
N LYS A 183 -12.13 -13.40 -5.80
CA LYS A 183 -13.40 -13.63 -5.06
C LYS A 183 -13.27 -13.14 -3.63
N ALA A 184 -14.27 -12.42 -3.18
CA ALA A 184 -14.37 -11.93 -1.82
C ALA A 184 -15.80 -11.94 -1.31
N VAL A 185 -15.94 -11.88 0.01
CA VAL A 185 -17.23 -11.69 0.68
C VAL A 185 -17.14 -10.48 1.59
N SER A 186 -18.06 -9.53 1.41
CA SER A 186 -18.15 -8.36 2.28
C SER A 186 -18.63 -8.78 3.68
N PHE A 187 -18.14 -8.08 4.68
CA PHE A 187 -18.57 -8.24 6.06
C PHE A 187 -18.42 -6.92 6.80
N ALA A 188 -18.96 -6.83 8.01
CA ALA A 188 -18.76 -5.71 8.92
C ALA A 188 -18.25 -6.23 10.27
N ASP A 189 -17.26 -5.55 10.84
CA ASP A 189 -16.78 -5.77 12.21
C ASP A 189 -16.38 -4.41 12.81
N ASP A 190 -17.05 -3.99 13.85
CA ASP A 190 -16.85 -2.68 14.49
C ASP A 190 -15.42 -2.51 15.01
N ARG A 191 -14.79 -3.58 15.50
CA ARG A 191 -13.39 -3.53 15.97
C ARG A 191 -12.42 -3.23 14.84
N LEU A 192 -12.66 -3.78 13.64
CA LEU A 192 -11.85 -3.47 12.46
C LEU A 192 -12.09 -2.03 12.02
N PHE A 193 -13.34 -1.56 12.02
CA PHE A 193 -13.65 -0.18 11.67
C PHE A 193 -12.98 0.81 12.63
N GLU A 194 -13.05 0.61 13.93
CA GLU A 194 -12.38 1.43 14.94
C GLU A 194 -10.85 1.43 14.77
N LEU A 195 -10.26 0.27 14.45
CA LEU A 195 -8.82 0.16 14.15
C LEU A 195 -8.43 1.00 12.93
N ILE A 196 -9.19 0.89 11.83
CA ILE A 196 -8.91 1.59 10.57
C ILE A 196 -9.13 3.10 10.73
N GLU A 197 -10.20 3.53 11.38
CA GLU A 197 -10.43 4.96 11.66
C GLU A 197 -9.28 5.57 12.46
N ARG A 198 -8.85 4.91 13.53
CA ARG A 198 -7.70 5.34 14.31
C ARG A 198 -6.43 5.42 13.48
N PHE A 199 -6.12 4.34 12.73
CA PHE A 199 -4.94 4.25 11.89
C PHE A 199 -4.89 5.37 10.85
N VAL A 200 -5.98 5.58 10.13
CA VAL A 200 -6.11 6.61 9.08
C VAL A 200 -5.96 8.02 9.68
N LYS A 201 -6.59 8.27 10.83
CA LYS A 201 -6.54 9.57 11.52
C LYS A 201 -5.14 9.90 12.01
N GLU A 202 -4.47 8.95 12.65
CA GLU A 202 -3.10 9.12 13.15
C GLU A 202 -2.07 9.25 12.03
N SER A 203 -2.26 8.53 10.93
CA SER A 203 -1.37 8.58 9.75
C SER A 203 -1.55 9.86 8.95
N GLY A 204 -2.76 10.42 8.89
CA GLY A 204 -3.08 11.62 8.14
C GLY A 204 -3.39 11.38 6.65
N PHE A 205 -3.80 10.18 6.26
CA PHE A 205 -4.19 9.87 4.88
C PHE A 205 -5.32 10.75 4.35
N ARG A 206 -5.38 10.90 3.03
CA ARG A 206 -6.42 11.61 2.28
C ARG A 206 -6.77 10.86 1.01
N GLY A 207 -8.03 10.99 0.57
CA GLY A 207 -8.54 10.33 -0.63
C GLY A 207 -8.83 8.86 -0.41
N GLN A 208 -8.75 8.09 -1.47
CA GLN A 208 -8.98 6.64 -1.42
C GLN A 208 -7.70 5.91 -1.02
N ILE A 209 -7.84 4.95 -0.12
CA ILE A 209 -6.76 4.02 0.24
C ILE A 209 -7.29 2.58 0.25
N ASP A 210 -6.40 1.66 -0.07
CA ASP A 210 -6.60 0.22 -0.03
C ASP A 210 -5.63 -0.37 1.02
N ILE A 211 -6.16 -1.05 2.02
CA ILE A 211 -5.39 -1.59 3.14
C ILE A 211 -5.56 -3.11 3.17
N ASP A 212 -4.46 -3.82 3.20
CA ASP A 212 -4.44 -5.25 3.45
C ASP A 212 -4.24 -5.54 4.95
N VAL A 213 -5.14 -6.35 5.49
CA VAL A 213 -5.18 -6.73 6.90
C VAL A 213 -5.24 -8.25 7.00
N PHE A 214 -4.54 -8.84 7.95
CA PHE A 214 -4.73 -10.24 8.35
C PHE A 214 -5.49 -10.31 9.68
N GLU A 215 -6.47 -11.21 9.76
CA GLU A 215 -7.07 -11.59 11.02
C GLU A 215 -6.51 -12.94 11.45
N LYS A 216 -5.86 -12.98 12.61
CA LYS A 216 -5.30 -14.17 13.20
C LYS A 216 -5.54 -14.14 14.71
N ASP A 217 -6.13 -15.22 15.24
CA ASP A 217 -6.41 -15.37 16.67
C ASP A 217 -7.23 -14.21 17.29
N GLY A 218 -8.12 -13.61 16.49
CA GLY A 218 -8.95 -12.48 16.90
C GLY A 218 -8.25 -11.12 16.93
N ILE A 219 -7.02 -11.03 16.40
CA ILE A 219 -6.23 -9.80 16.27
C ILE A 219 -6.15 -9.42 14.79
N TYR A 220 -6.30 -8.14 14.51
CA TYR A 220 -6.10 -7.57 13.18
C TYR A 220 -4.68 -7.01 13.03
N TYR A 221 -3.96 -7.49 12.02
CA TYR A 221 -2.60 -7.08 11.66
C TYR A 221 -2.63 -6.28 10.36
N ILE A 222 -2.24 -5.02 10.40
CA ILE A 222 -2.09 -4.22 9.17
C ILE A 222 -0.85 -4.71 8.43
N SER A 223 -0.99 -5.05 7.15
CA SER A 223 0.06 -5.66 6.33
C SER A 223 0.62 -4.70 5.29
N GLU A 224 -0.25 -4.10 4.50
CA GLU A 224 0.12 -3.19 3.41
C GLU A 224 -0.91 -2.07 3.29
N VAL A 225 -0.46 -0.90 2.86
CA VAL A 225 -1.33 0.25 2.59
C VAL A 225 -0.95 0.84 1.25
N ASN A 226 -1.93 0.91 0.36
CA ASN A 226 -1.80 1.52 -0.95
C ASN A 226 -2.68 2.78 -0.98
N PRO A 227 -2.11 4.00 -1.01
CA PRO A 227 -2.89 5.24 -0.94
C PRO A 227 -3.55 5.58 -2.29
N ARG A 228 -4.28 4.62 -2.84
CA ARG A 228 -5.03 4.63 -4.10
C ARG A 228 -6.13 3.58 -4.09
N PHE A 229 -6.93 3.54 -5.15
CA PHE A 229 -7.89 2.45 -5.35
C PHE A 229 -7.19 1.09 -5.47
N GLY A 230 -7.70 0.09 -4.77
CA GLY A 230 -7.26 -1.29 -4.90
C GLY A 230 -7.65 -1.90 -6.25
N GLY A 231 -6.85 -2.85 -6.78
CA GLY A 231 -7.18 -3.58 -8.00
C GLY A 231 -8.47 -4.40 -7.87
N GLY A 232 -8.78 -4.87 -6.66
CA GLY A 232 -10.01 -5.58 -6.33
C GLY A 232 -11.16 -4.68 -5.87
N TYR A 233 -11.43 -3.55 -6.56
CA TYR A 233 -12.48 -2.57 -6.23
C TYR A 233 -13.74 -2.67 -7.14
N PRO A 234 -14.28 -3.89 -7.46
CA PRO A 234 -15.40 -4.02 -8.39
C PRO A 234 -16.72 -3.46 -7.85
N HIS A 235 -16.88 -3.32 -6.55
CA HIS A 235 -18.05 -2.74 -5.91
C HIS A 235 -18.20 -1.23 -6.17
N ALA A 236 -17.17 -0.57 -6.68
CA ALA A 236 -17.26 0.82 -7.13
C ALA A 236 -18.06 1.00 -8.42
N TYR A 237 -18.34 -0.09 -9.13
CA TYR A 237 -19.13 -0.09 -10.37
C TYR A 237 -20.61 -0.44 -10.18
N ALA A 238 -21.06 -0.64 -8.95
CA ALA A 238 -22.42 -1.05 -8.63
C ALA A 238 -23.35 0.16 -8.39
#